data_11294b3d15a11142ac978f0ba022a953
#
_entry.id   11294b3d15a11142ac978f0ba022a953
#
_cell.length_a   1.000
_cell.length_b   1.000
_cell.length_c   1.000
_cell.angle_alpha   90.00
_cell.angle_beta   90.00
_cell.angle_gamma   90.00
#
_symmetry.space_group_name_H-M   'P 1'
#
loop_
_entity.id
_entity.type
_entity.pdbx_description
1 polymer ?
#
loop_
_entity_poly.entity_id
_entity_poly.type
_entity_poly.pdbx_seq_one_letter_code
_entity_poly.pdbx_strand_id
1 'polypeptide(L)'
;MNKLFSMICLSALFGCSPVKDPVDYVDIFVGTSNSRAMLGPYAAVPYGMVQLGADNQDAHWMGGYEYSINNVKGFTHIHAWMMNGLMIMPAVQDLVTWEGSSSSPYRGANAGYHSRILKETEKGEPGYYSVFLYDADCQAELTATNHCGFHKYTFANDYDNARIMLDLNYPAEYGTDIHEGYFKVISDQEIEGYADTRVAGDYILHYNIKFNKPFKTFNGWKDDKVEKNIREWKSNGDCGGFVEFDVKKDESVLVQVSLSLVDQQGCKNNYEAELKPYGWDFDAVHQAAKQEWNTLLSKIEVEGDEADKKKILYKSLSGLCQTNLE
;
A
#
# COMPACT_ATOMS: atom_id res chain seq x y z
N MET A 1 -71.18 1.99 32.57
CA MET A 1 -70.58 1.40 31.34
C MET A 1 -69.69 2.47 30.69
N ASN A 2 -68.40 2.56 31.09
CA ASN A 2 -67.47 3.49 30.55
C ASN A 2 -66.55 2.78 29.54
N LYS A 3 -66.64 3.15 28.27
CA LYS A 3 -65.72 2.66 27.23
C LYS A 3 -64.48 3.58 27.21
N LEU A 4 -63.38 3.01 27.63
CA LEU A 4 -62.04 3.61 27.47
C LEU A 4 -61.61 3.43 26.00
N PHE A 5 -61.46 4.51 25.27
CA PHE A 5 -60.81 4.49 23.95
C PHE A 5 -59.32 4.63 24.14
N SER A 6 -58.57 3.56 23.87
CA SER A 6 -57.11 3.54 23.88
C SER A 6 -56.63 4.06 22.52
N MET A 7 -56.04 5.24 22.52
CA MET A 7 -55.45 5.87 21.33
C MET A 7 -54.01 5.38 21.19
N ILE A 8 -53.76 4.48 20.24
CA ILE A 8 -52.43 4.01 19.90
C ILE A 8 -51.78 5.09 19.01
N CYS A 9 -50.86 5.84 19.59
CA CYS A 9 -49.96 6.71 18.80
C CYS A 9 -48.92 5.86 18.09
N LEU A 10 -49.11 5.69 16.79
CA LEU A 10 -48.10 5.10 15.90
C LEU A 10 -47.08 6.16 15.59
N SER A 11 -45.95 6.22 16.34
CA SER A 11 -44.82 7.05 16.03
C SER A 11 -44.10 6.45 14.82
N ALA A 12 -44.30 7.02 13.63
CA ALA A 12 -43.51 6.73 12.45
C ALA A 12 -42.08 7.24 12.69
N LEU A 13 -41.15 6.34 12.97
CA LEU A 13 -39.72 6.61 12.93
C LEU A 13 -39.36 6.82 11.43
N PHE A 14 -39.34 8.06 10.99
CA PHE A 14 -38.65 8.42 9.76
C PHE A 14 -37.17 8.15 9.98
N GLY A 15 -36.69 7.00 9.53
CA GLY A 15 -35.29 6.70 9.41
C GLY A 15 -34.67 7.66 8.38
N CYS A 16 -34.11 8.77 8.84
CA CYS A 16 -33.26 9.58 8.00
C CYS A 16 -32.00 8.74 7.72
N SER A 17 -31.86 8.26 6.50
CA SER A 17 -30.59 7.68 6.09
C SER A 17 -29.51 8.73 6.28
N PRO A 18 -28.37 8.43 6.91
CA PRO A 18 -27.31 9.41 7.07
C PRO A 18 -26.93 9.95 5.69
N VAL A 19 -26.82 11.26 5.59
CA VAL A 19 -26.33 11.94 4.39
C VAL A 19 -24.89 11.45 4.21
N LYS A 20 -24.59 10.85 3.05
CA LYS A 20 -23.23 10.41 2.74
C LYS A 20 -22.34 11.62 2.48
N ASP A 21 -21.14 11.57 3.05
CA ASP A 21 -20.10 12.53 2.74
C ASP A 21 -19.62 12.38 1.28
N PRO A 22 -19.09 13.42 0.63
CA PRO A 22 -18.54 13.35 -0.73
C PRO A 22 -17.50 12.25 -0.91
N VAL A 23 -16.65 12.00 0.09
CA VAL A 23 -15.64 10.95 0.07
C VAL A 23 -16.25 9.54 -0.04
N ASP A 24 -17.44 9.31 0.50
CA ASP A 24 -18.12 8.00 0.47
C ASP A 24 -18.71 7.65 -0.91
N TYR A 25 -18.70 8.60 -1.85
CA TYR A 25 -19.07 8.34 -3.25
C TYR A 25 -17.86 7.93 -4.12
N VAL A 26 -16.64 8.04 -3.63
CA VAL A 26 -15.44 7.69 -4.41
C VAL A 26 -15.25 6.18 -4.39
N ASP A 27 -15.29 5.57 -5.56
CA ASP A 27 -14.89 4.18 -5.78
C ASP A 27 -13.51 4.19 -6.44
N ILE A 28 -12.46 3.83 -5.68
CA ILE A 28 -11.09 3.89 -6.15
C ILE A 28 -10.76 2.84 -7.23
N PHE A 29 -11.61 1.84 -7.44
CA PHE A 29 -11.44 0.83 -8.49
C PHE A 29 -11.98 1.28 -9.86
N VAL A 30 -12.78 2.33 -9.92
CA VAL A 30 -13.27 2.86 -11.21
C VAL A 30 -12.10 3.34 -12.07
N GLY A 31 -11.99 2.79 -13.28
CA GLY A 31 -10.93 3.11 -14.23
C GLY A 31 -9.66 2.28 -14.09
N THR A 32 -9.62 1.27 -13.22
CA THR A 32 -8.43 0.44 -13.00
C THR A 32 -8.38 -0.81 -13.89
N SER A 33 -9.33 -0.97 -14.81
CA SER A 33 -9.36 -2.04 -15.80
C SER A 33 -9.24 -1.51 -17.22
N ASN A 34 -8.40 -2.14 -18.05
CA ASN A 34 -8.14 -1.76 -19.45
C ASN A 34 -7.66 -0.30 -19.62
N SER A 35 -7.14 0.31 -18.60
CA SER A 35 -6.67 1.71 -18.58
C SER A 35 -5.20 1.85 -18.95
N ARG A 36 -4.55 0.80 -19.41
CA ARG A 36 -3.08 0.71 -19.57
C ARG A 36 -2.34 0.95 -18.25
N ALA A 37 -2.94 0.52 -17.14
CA ALA A 37 -2.41 0.72 -15.79
C ALA A 37 -2.10 2.18 -15.41
N MET A 38 -2.84 3.12 -15.98
CA MET A 38 -2.72 4.54 -15.66
C MET A 38 -3.31 4.91 -14.30
N LEU A 39 -4.19 4.06 -13.76
CA LEU A 39 -4.89 4.28 -12.51
C LEU A 39 -4.85 3.01 -11.67
N GLY A 40 -4.59 3.16 -10.39
CA GLY A 40 -4.65 2.07 -9.42
C GLY A 40 -5.44 2.44 -8.16
N PRO A 41 -5.78 1.46 -7.34
CA PRO A 41 -6.53 1.67 -6.11
C PRO A 41 -5.58 2.05 -4.96
N TYR A 42 -4.93 3.21 -5.08
CA TYR A 42 -3.90 3.61 -4.13
C TYR A 42 -4.46 4.19 -2.84
N ALA A 43 -3.88 3.79 -1.71
CA ALA A 43 -3.98 4.48 -0.45
C ALA A 43 -3.07 5.73 -0.51
N ALA A 44 -3.67 6.89 -0.72
CA ALA A 44 -2.99 8.17 -0.86
C ALA A 44 -3.82 9.29 -0.23
N VAL A 45 -3.18 10.38 0.16
CA VAL A 45 -3.84 11.64 0.51
C VAL A 45 -3.84 12.59 -0.69
N PRO A 46 -4.68 13.63 -0.70
CA PRO A 46 -4.66 14.62 -1.78
C PRO A 46 -3.27 15.22 -1.98
N TYR A 47 -2.76 15.18 -3.22
CA TYR A 47 -1.44 15.72 -3.59
C TYR A 47 -0.25 15.10 -2.85
N GLY A 48 -0.43 13.97 -2.18
CA GLY A 48 0.65 13.25 -1.51
C GLY A 48 1.64 12.65 -2.51
N MET A 49 2.93 12.66 -2.15
CA MET A 49 3.99 11.96 -2.89
C MET A 49 3.75 10.45 -2.84
N VAL A 50 3.32 9.93 -1.69
CA VAL A 50 3.06 8.51 -1.51
C VAL A 50 1.71 8.12 -2.10
N GLN A 51 1.76 7.16 -3.02
CA GLN A 51 0.62 6.49 -3.63
C GLN A 51 0.77 5.00 -3.37
N LEU A 52 0.55 4.60 -2.11
CA LEU A 52 0.78 3.23 -1.66
C LEU A 52 -0.28 2.28 -2.20
N GLY A 53 0.10 1.30 -2.99
CA GLY A 53 -0.87 0.40 -3.60
C GLY A 53 -0.32 -0.91 -4.09
N ALA A 54 -1.24 -1.78 -4.52
CA ALA A 54 -0.92 -3.09 -5.05
C ALA A 54 -0.37 -3.01 -6.46
N ASP A 55 0.68 -3.81 -6.71
CA ASP A 55 1.26 -4.07 -8.01
C ASP A 55 0.97 -5.50 -8.44
N ASN A 56 0.52 -5.68 -9.69
CA ASN A 56 0.21 -7.01 -10.21
C ASN A 56 0.58 -7.20 -11.69
N GLN A 57 1.08 -6.16 -12.35
CA GLN A 57 1.49 -6.25 -13.76
C GLN A 57 2.95 -6.67 -13.92
N ASP A 58 3.26 -7.24 -15.08
CA ASP A 58 4.61 -7.57 -15.50
C ASP A 58 5.19 -6.35 -16.25
N ALA A 59 6.01 -5.54 -15.58
CA ALA A 59 6.83 -4.48 -16.17
C ALA A 59 6.10 -3.57 -17.17
N HIS A 60 4.99 -2.94 -16.77
CA HIS A 60 4.25 -2.06 -17.68
C HIS A 60 3.64 -0.86 -16.97
N TRP A 61 3.75 0.30 -17.62
CA TRP A 61 3.01 1.56 -17.36
C TRP A 61 2.66 1.87 -15.90
N MET A 62 2.98 3.04 -15.54
CA MET A 62 2.74 3.87 -14.34
C MET A 62 1.98 3.29 -13.14
N GLY A 63 0.88 2.62 -13.38
CA GLY A 63 -0.02 2.23 -12.31
C GLY A 63 0.31 0.91 -11.63
N GLY A 64 1.13 0.05 -12.24
CA GLY A 64 1.45 -1.26 -11.67
C GLY A 64 0.25 -2.21 -11.46
N TYR A 65 -0.98 -1.73 -11.59
CA TYR A 65 -2.20 -2.45 -11.26
C TYR A 65 -3.18 -2.58 -12.44
N GLU A 66 -3.70 -3.77 -12.62
CA GLU A 66 -4.80 -4.08 -13.55
C GLU A 66 -5.85 -4.94 -12.83
N TYR A 67 -7.09 -4.47 -12.80
CA TYR A 67 -8.19 -5.09 -12.03
C TYR A 67 -8.46 -6.55 -12.42
N SER A 68 -8.25 -6.93 -13.68
CA SER A 68 -8.50 -8.30 -14.16
C SER A 68 -7.48 -9.34 -13.68
N ILE A 69 -6.35 -8.93 -13.12
CA ILE A 69 -5.30 -9.81 -12.60
C ILE A 69 -5.60 -10.21 -11.16
N ASN A 70 -5.54 -11.51 -10.88
CA ASN A 70 -5.90 -12.09 -9.58
C ASN A 70 -4.68 -12.46 -8.72
N ASN A 71 -3.65 -11.65 -8.75
CA ASN A 71 -2.51 -11.74 -7.84
C ASN A 71 -2.03 -10.34 -7.44
N VAL A 72 -1.18 -10.30 -6.41
CA VAL A 72 -0.43 -9.11 -5.98
C VAL A 72 1.02 -9.53 -5.83
N LYS A 73 1.92 -8.79 -6.47
CA LYS A 73 3.37 -8.99 -6.40
C LYS A 73 3.96 -8.32 -5.17
N GLY A 74 3.40 -7.20 -4.81
CA GLY A 74 3.77 -6.42 -3.63
C GLY A 74 3.07 -5.07 -3.62
N PHE A 75 3.55 -4.18 -2.75
CA PHE A 75 2.99 -2.86 -2.54
C PHE A 75 4.10 -1.82 -2.66
N THR A 76 4.08 -1.06 -3.78
CA THR A 76 5.01 0.06 -3.95
C THR A 76 4.42 1.36 -3.39
N HIS A 77 5.31 2.30 -3.12
CA HIS A 77 4.96 3.57 -2.47
C HIS A 77 4.80 4.72 -3.45
N ILE A 78 5.31 4.55 -4.68
CA ILE A 78 5.26 5.58 -5.73
C ILE A 78 4.75 4.93 -7.00
N HIS A 79 3.67 5.50 -7.54
CA HIS A 79 3.06 5.09 -8.80
C HIS A 79 3.00 6.30 -9.74
N ALA A 80 4.16 6.87 -10.03
CA ALA A 80 4.31 7.99 -10.95
C ALA A 80 5.10 7.56 -12.16
N TRP A 81 4.92 8.26 -13.26
CA TRP A 81 5.62 7.99 -14.52
C TRP A 81 7.14 7.91 -14.28
N MET A 82 7.73 6.78 -14.70
CA MET A 82 9.16 6.54 -14.64
C MET A 82 9.78 6.55 -13.22
N MET A 83 8.97 6.53 -12.20
CA MET A 83 9.42 6.37 -10.82
C MET A 83 8.91 5.04 -10.30
N ASN A 84 9.81 4.24 -9.80
CA ASN A 84 9.50 3.14 -8.92
C ASN A 84 10.10 3.43 -7.55
N GLY A 85 9.80 2.63 -6.64
CA GLY A 85 10.34 2.76 -5.33
C GLY A 85 10.18 1.47 -4.56
N LEU A 86 10.73 1.41 -3.38
CA LEU A 86 10.68 0.30 -2.46
C LEU A 86 9.31 -0.43 -2.49
N MET A 87 9.31 -1.67 -2.98
CA MET A 87 8.16 -2.58 -2.91
C MET A 87 8.25 -3.41 -1.64
N ILE A 88 7.14 -3.53 -0.92
CA ILE A 88 7.04 -4.35 0.29
C ILE A 88 6.02 -5.46 0.08
N MET A 89 6.39 -6.70 0.45
CA MET A 89 5.49 -7.85 0.35
C MET A 89 5.67 -8.80 1.54
N PRO A 90 4.59 -9.15 2.28
CA PRO A 90 4.65 -10.23 3.26
C PRO A 90 4.73 -11.59 2.56
N ALA A 91 5.48 -12.54 3.13
CA ALA A 91 5.67 -13.88 2.56
C ALA A 91 5.87 -14.93 3.66
N VAL A 92 5.21 -16.08 3.51
CA VAL A 92 5.36 -17.25 4.41
C VAL A 92 5.76 -18.52 3.66
N GLN A 93 5.67 -18.50 2.33
CA GLN A 93 6.07 -19.61 1.44
C GLN A 93 7.59 -19.79 1.44
N ASP A 94 8.09 -20.80 0.71
CA ASP A 94 9.53 -21.02 0.53
C ASP A 94 10.23 -19.75 0.04
N LEU A 95 11.44 -19.51 0.52
CA LEU A 95 12.19 -18.32 0.16
C LEU A 95 12.57 -18.33 -1.32
N VAL A 96 12.10 -17.32 -2.02
CA VAL A 96 12.54 -16.92 -3.36
C VAL A 96 12.79 -15.42 -3.36
N THR A 97 13.63 -14.94 -4.25
CA THR A 97 14.10 -13.54 -4.29
C THR A 97 13.51 -12.73 -5.42
N TRP A 98 12.62 -13.28 -6.22
CA TRP A 98 11.93 -12.58 -7.29
C TRP A 98 10.40 -12.61 -7.08
N GLU A 99 9.72 -11.61 -7.56
CA GLU A 99 8.30 -11.40 -7.31
C GLU A 99 7.39 -12.37 -8.07
N GLY A 100 7.87 -12.94 -9.16
CA GLY A 100 7.07 -13.73 -10.08
C GLY A 100 6.41 -12.87 -11.16
N SER A 101 5.82 -13.52 -12.17
CA SER A 101 5.03 -12.84 -13.19
C SER A 101 3.53 -13.07 -12.98
N SER A 102 2.68 -12.26 -13.59
CA SER A 102 1.22 -12.41 -13.54
C SER A 102 0.74 -13.77 -14.07
N SER A 103 1.56 -14.45 -14.88
CA SER A 103 1.33 -15.79 -15.43
C SER A 103 2.11 -16.91 -14.73
N SER A 104 2.91 -16.60 -13.70
CA SER A 104 3.70 -17.61 -12.98
C SER A 104 2.82 -18.61 -12.25
N PRO A 105 3.27 -19.86 -12.06
CA PRO A 105 2.59 -20.80 -11.21
C PRO A 105 2.61 -20.31 -9.75
N TYR A 106 1.59 -20.66 -8.98
CA TYR A 106 1.47 -20.20 -7.58
C TYR A 106 2.25 -21.05 -6.59
N ARG A 107 2.94 -22.08 -7.03
CA ARG A 107 3.75 -22.98 -6.17
C ARG A 107 4.95 -23.52 -6.92
N GLY A 108 6.03 -23.75 -6.18
CA GLY A 108 7.29 -24.28 -6.69
C GLY A 108 8.34 -23.21 -6.94
N ALA A 109 9.52 -23.59 -7.34
CA ALA A 109 10.69 -22.72 -7.49
C ALA A 109 10.51 -21.55 -8.48
N ASN A 110 9.53 -21.65 -9.39
CA ASN A 110 9.24 -20.61 -10.37
C ASN A 110 8.00 -19.78 -10.02
N ALA A 111 7.51 -19.88 -8.79
CA ALA A 111 6.29 -19.17 -8.38
C ALA A 111 6.52 -17.69 -8.08
N GLY A 112 7.73 -17.31 -7.63
CA GLY A 112 7.96 -16.00 -7.05
C GLY A 112 7.34 -15.87 -5.64
N TYR A 113 7.50 -14.70 -5.01
CA TYR A 113 6.87 -14.43 -3.71
C TYR A 113 5.52 -13.71 -3.81
N HIS A 114 4.97 -13.47 -5.02
CA HIS A 114 3.64 -12.91 -5.18
C HIS A 114 2.56 -13.79 -4.53
N SER A 115 1.39 -13.23 -4.30
CA SER A 115 0.25 -13.93 -3.72
C SER A 115 -0.99 -13.82 -4.60
N ARG A 116 -1.72 -14.93 -4.71
CA ARG A 116 -3.08 -14.92 -5.26
C ARG A 116 -4.01 -14.11 -4.38
N ILE A 117 -5.01 -13.52 -5.02
CA ILE A 117 -6.11 -12.83 -4.35
C ILE A 117 -7.47 -13.27 -4.93
N LEU A 118 -8.54 -13.06 -4.16
CA LEU A 118 -9.90 -13.04 -4.69
C LEU A 118 -10.40 -11.60 -4.71
N LYS A 119 -10.93 -11.16 -5.82
CA LYS A 119 -11.39 -9.76 -6.00
C LYS A 119 -12.41 -9.31 -4.96
N GLU A 120 -13.25 -10.21 -4.48
CA GLU A 120 -14.21 -9.92 -3.39
C GLU A 120 -13.55 -9.60 -2.05
N THR A 121 -12.26 -9.91 -1.88
CA THR A 121 -11.49 -9.55 -0.68
C THR A 121 -10.82 -8.18 -0.79
N GLU A 122 -10.70 -7.65 -2.01
CA GLU A 122 -10.20 -6.29 -2.21
C GLU A 122 -11.23 -5.27 -1.74
N LYS A 123 -10.78 -4.35 -0.93
CA LYS A 123 -11.57 -3.19 -0.48
C LYS A 123 -10.71 -1.95 -0.60
N GLY A 124 -11.36 -0.84 -0.90
CA GLY A 124 -10.65 0.42 -0.99
C GLY A 124 -11.57 1.62 -0.90
N GLU A 125 -11.06 2.66 -0.29
CA GLU A 125 -11.67 3.99 -0.23
C GLU A 125 -10.54 5.03 -0.27
N PRO A 126 -10.83 6.31 -0.47
CA PRO A 126 -9.78 7.33 -0.45
C PRO A 126 -8.94 7.28 0.82
N GLY A 127 -7.63 7.11 0.66
CA GLY A 127 -6.69 6.96 1.77
C GLY A 127 -6.53 5.54 2.32
N TYR A 128 -7.19 4.53 1.75
CA TYR A 128 -7.13 3.16 2.24
C TYR A 128 -7.27 2.12 1.14
N TYR A 129 -6.52 1.02 1.28
CA TYR A 129 -6.66 -0.19 0.48
C TYR A 129 -6.46 -1.43 1.35
N SER A 130 -7.17 -2.52 1.05
CA SER A 130 -6.91 -3.80 1.69
C SER A 130 -7.23 -4.99 0.80
N VAL A 131 -6.55 -6.12 1.05
CA VAL A 131 -6.74 -7.38 0.34
C VAL A 131 -6.25 -8.56 1.18
N PHE A 132 -6.88 -9.73 1.04
CA PHE A 132 -6.35 -10.97 1.61
C PHE A 132 -5.40 -11.66 0.62
N LEU A 133 -4.18 -11.91 1.05
CA LEU A 133 -3.10 -12.54 0.32
C LEU A 133 -3.06 -14.03 0.63
N TYR A 134 -3.58 -14.87 -0.27
CA TYR A 134 -3.77 -16.30 0.00
C TYR A 134 -2.49 -17.10 0.17
N ASP A 135 -1.43 -16.77 -0.59
CA ASP A 135 -0.17 -17.50 -0.51
C ASP A 135 0.73 -16.97 0.60
N ALA A 136 0.57 -15.71 0.98
CA ALA A 136 1.18 -15.11 2.16
C ALA A 136 0.37 -15.33 3.45
N ASP A 137 -0.84 -15.91 3.33
CA ASP A 137 -1.78 -16.18 4.42
C ASP A 137 -1.99 -14.98 5.36
N CYS A 138 -2.27 -13.83 4.75
CA CYS A 138 -2.19 -12.55 5.43
C CYS A 138 -3.23 -11.55 4.91
N GLN A 139 -3.93 -10.86 5.81
CA GLN A 139 -4.69 -9.66 5.47
C GLN A 139 -3.71 -8.48 5.40
N ALA A 140 -3.58 -7.89 4.22
CA ALA A 140 -2.85 -6.66 4.02
C ALA A 140 -3.81 -5.46 4.06
N GLU A 141 -3.43 -4.43 4.81
CA GLU A 141 -4.13 -3.15 4.91
C GLU A 141 -3.11 -2.02 4.74
N LEU A 142 -3.45 -1.01 3.96
CA LEU A 142 -2.56 0.09 3.60
C LEU A 142 -3.25 1.42 3.84
N THR A 143 -2.50 2.39 4.36
CA THR A 143 -2.87 3.80 4.40
C THR A 143 -1.62 4.67 4.21
N ALA A 144 -1.78 5.96 3.96
CA ALA A 144 -0.65 6.84 3.71
C ALA A 144 -0.90 8.25 4.23
N THR A 145 0.20 8.97 4.36
CA THR A 145 0.26 10.43 4.51
C THR A 145 0.97 11.04 3.28
N ASN A 146 1.36 12.30 3.33
CA ASN A 146 2.01 12.94 2.17
C ASN A 146 3.30 12.25 1.73
N HIS A 147 4.16 11.86 2.69
CA HIS A 147 5.48 11.28 2.41
C HIS A 147 5.70 9.93 3.07
N CYS A 148 4.68 9.38 3.73
CA CYS A 148 4.83 8.14 4.45
C CYS A 148 3.74 7.13 4.09
N GLY A 149 4.14 5.85 3.96
CA GLY A 149 3.24 4.71 3.86
C GLY A 149 3.12 3.99 5.19
N PHE A 150 1.94 3.44 5.48
CA PHE A 150 1.71 2.63 6.65
C PHE A 150 1.02 1.32 6.26
N HIS A 151 1.70 0.21 6.50
CA HIS A 151 1.21 -1.13 6.20
C HIS A 151 0.85 -1.86 7.49
N LYS A 152 -0.20 -2.67 7.42
CA LYS A 152 -0.60 -3.59 8.47
C LYS A 152 -0.82 -4.97 7.86
N TYR A 153 -0.06 -5.96 8.31
CA TYR A 153 -0.10 -7.33 7.85
C TYR A 153 -0.55 -8.24 9.00
N THR A 154 -1.80 -8.72 8.92
CA THR A 154 -2.38 -9.59 9.95
C THR A 154 -2.36 -11.03 9.46
N PHE A 155 -1.56 -11.88 10.07
CA PHE A 155 -1.34 -13.28 9.66
C PHE A 155 -2.47 -14.17 10.17
N ALA A 156 -2.98 -15.05 9.30
CA ALA A 156 -4.11 -15.92 9.63
C ALA A 156 -3.72 -17.16 10.44
N ASN A 157 -2.42 -17.49 10.51
CA ASN A 157 -1.89 -18.62 11.25
C ASN A 157 -0.55 -18.28 11.94
N ASP A 158 -0.01 -19.24 12.72
CA ASP A 158 1.30 -19.16 13.35
C ASP A 158 2.39 -19.40 12.32
N TYR A 159 3.43 -18.55 12.29
CA TYR A 159 4.63 -18.72 11.46
C TYR A 159 5.89 -18.36 12.25
N ASP A 160 6.89 -19.25 12.24
CA ASP A 160 8.18 -18.98 12.89
C ASP A 160 9.13 -18.15 12.02
N ASN A 161 8.86 -18.01 10.72
CA ASN A 161 9.69 -17.26 9.77
C ASN A 161 8.82 -16.53 8.74
N ALA A 162 7.82 -15.78 9.19
CA ALA A 162 7.12 -14.83 8.34
C ALA A 162 8.12 -13.76 7.88
N ARG A 163 8.13 -13.45 6.60
CA ARG A 163 9.04 -12.46 6.01
C ARG A 163 8.30 -11.21 5.58
N ILE A 164 8.99 -10.10 5.66
CA ILE A 164 8.64 -8.88 4.93
C ILE A 164 9.75 -8.65 3.92
N MET A 165 9.43 -8.85 2.63
CA MET A 165 10.31 -8.62 1.50
C MET A 165 10.39 -7.12 1.20
N LEU A 166 11.59 -6.63 0.90
CA LEU A 166 11.91 -5.23 0.62
C LEU A 166 12.63 -5.21 -0.74
N ASP A 167 11.86 -5.17 -1.82
CA ASP A 167 12.40 -5.24 -3.18
C ASP A 167 12.68 -3.84 -3.72
N LEU A 168 13.88 -3.64 -4.25
CA LEU A 168 14.29 -2.37 -4.86
C LEU A 168 14.14 -2.39 -6.38
N ASN A 169 14.11 -3.58 -6.97
CA ASN A 169 14.13 -3.76 -8.42
C ASN A 169 12.75 -3.93 -9.04
N TYR A 170 11.65 -3.91 -8.27
CA TYR A 170 10.34 -4.06 -8.89
C TYR A 170 10.21 -3.01 -9.99
N PRO A 171 10.02 -3.46 -11.22
CA PRO A 171 10.15 -2.59 -12.36
C PRO A 171 8.97 -1.63 -12.43
N ALA A 172 9.29 -0.36 -12.41
CA ALA A 172 8.49 0.59 -13.11
C ALA A 172 8.59 0.35 -14.63
N GLU A 173 8.00 1.21 -15.35
CA GLU A 173 8.02 1.26 -16.81
C GLU A 173 9.45 1.20 -17.38
N TYR A 174 9.61 0.57 -18.55
CA TYR A 174 10.84 0.53 -19.35
C TYR A 174 12.09 -0.12 -18.73
N GLY A 175 11.92 -1.04 -17.79
CA GLY A 175 13.07 -1.76 -17.24
C GLY A 175 13.97 -0.86 -16.41
N THR A 176 13.48 -0.46 -15.25
CA THR A 176 14.26 0.28 -14.27
C THR A 176 15.51 -0.50 -13.89
N ASP A 177 16.65 0.19 -13.87
CA ASP A 177 17.91 -0.37 -13.39
C ASP A 177 18.28 0.29 -12.06
N ILE A 178 18.49 -0.53 -11.04
CA ILE A 178 19.07 -0.08 -9.78
C ILE A 178 20.57 0.03 -9.93
N HIS A 179 21.05 1.26 -10.09
CA HIS A 179 22.46 1.55 -10.15
C HIS A 179 23.15 1.28 -8.81
N GLU A 180 22.49 1.63 -7.71
CA GLU A 180 22.94 1.31 -6.36
C GLU A 180 21.73 1.22 -5.40
N GLY A 181 21.57 0.07 -4.76
CA GLY A 181 20.64 -0.16 -3.67
C GLY A 181 21.37 -0.30 -2.35
N TYR A 182 20.87 0.30 -1.29
CA TYR A 182 21.51 0.29 0.02
C TYR A 182 20.53 0.12 1.15
N PHE A 183 20.82 -0.81 2.06
CA PHE A 183 20.13 -1.00 3.33
C PHE A 183 21.11 -0.95 4.50
N LYS A 184 20.69 -0.33 5.60
CA LYS A 184 21.41 -0.33 6.86
C LYS A 184 20.44 -0.55 8.02
N VAL A 185 20.73 -1.57 8.81
CA VAL A 185 20.00 -1.90 10.03
C VAL A 185 20.44 -0.95 11.14
N ILE A 186 19.55 -0.08 11.57
CA ILE A 186 19.77 0.88 12.64
C ILE A 186 19.51 0.22 14.00
N SER A 187 18.40 -0.53 14.10
CA SER A 187 18.06 -1.35 15.26
C SER A 187 17.36 -2.62 14.80
N ASP A 188 16.89 -3.45 15.70
CA ASP A 188 16.04 -4.61 15.39
C ASP A 188 14.59 -4.26 14.99
N GLN A 189 14.27 -2.97 14.94
CA GLN A 189 12.96 -2.44 14.49
C GLN A 189 13.11 -1.32 13.44
N GLU A 190 14.32 -1.00 12.98
CA GLU A 190 14.53 0.12 12.06
C GLU A 190 15.61 -0.16 11.03
N ILE A 191 15.29 0.11 9.77
CA ILE A 191 16.17 0.04 8.61
C ILE A 191 16.10 1.36 7.87
N GLU A 192 17.24 1.91 7.46
CA GLU A 192 17.33 3.03 6.55
C GLU A 192 18.08 2.63 5.27
N GLY A 193 17.84 3.37 4.19
CA GLY A 193 18.55 3.10 2.94
C GLY A 193 18.11 4.00 1.80
N TYR A 194 18.55 3.64 0.61
CA TYR A 194 18.20 4.33 -0.62
C TYR A 194 18.26 3.39 -1.84
N ALA A 195 17.55 3.79 -2.89
CA ALA A 195 17.68 3.25 -4.23
C ALA A 195 18.08 4.37 -5.20
N ASP A 196 19.27 4.27 -5.80
CA ASP A 196 19.72 5.11 -6.91
C ASP A 196 19.26 4.47 -8.21
N THR A 197 18.30 5.10 -8.84
CA THR A 197 17.59 4.58 -10.01
C THR A 197 17.99 5.34 -11.27
N ARG A 198 18.28 4.63 -12.35
CA ARG A 198 18.82 5.18 -13.60
C ARG A 198 18.04 4.65 -14.81
N VAL A 199 16.97 5.26 -15.24
CA VAL A 199 16.33 4.87 -16.49
C VAL A 199 15.83 6.05 -17.30
N ALA A 200 14.88 6.78 -16.85
CA ALA A 200 14.27 7.84 -17.61
C ALA A 200 14.33 9.19 -16.90
N GLY A 201 14.84 9.18 -15.71
CA GLY A 201 15.20 10.30 -14.88
C GLY A 201 16.10 9.76 -13.76
N ASP A 202 17.26 10.36 -13.56
CA ASP A 202 18.15 9.99 -12.47
C ASP A 202 17.55 10.54 -11.17
N TYR A 203 17.17 9.66 -10.23
CA TYR A 203 16.75 10.05 -8.91
C TYR A 203 17.21 9.06 -7.85
N ILE A 204 17.34 9.53 -6.64
CA ILE A 204 17.63 8.70 -5.47
C ILE A 204 16.42 8.76 -4.55
N LEU A 205 15.80 7.61 -4.31
CA LEU A 205 14.75 7.47 -3.34
C LEU A 205 15.35 7.01 -2.01
N HIS A 206 15.35 7.89 -1.02
CA HIS A 206 15.70 7.56 0.35
C HIS A 206 14.48 7.03 1.09
N TYR A 207 14.70 6.06 1.98
CA TYR A 207 13.65 5.50 2.82
C TYR A 207 14.15 5.22 4.25
N ASN A 208 13.21 5.31 5.19
CA ASN A 208 13.35 4.81 6.56
C ASN A 208 12.16 3.92 6.87
N ILE A 209 12.42 2.69 7.28
CA ILE A 209 11.43 1.65 7.52
C ILE A 209 11.45 1.30 8.99
N LYS A 210 10.29 1.37 9.64
CA LYS A 210 10.12 1.00 11.05
C LYS A 210 9.11 -0.11 11.19
N PHE A 211 9.35 -1.00 12.16
CA PHE A 211 8.50 -2.13 12.50
C PHE A 211 8.01 -2.00 13.94
N ASN A 212 6.75 -2.38 14.22
CA ASN A 212 6.17 -2.31 15.56
C ASN A 212 6.76 -3.34 16.53
N LYS A 213 7.48 -4.34 16.03
CA LYS A 213 8.12 -5.40 16.82
C LYS A 213 9.51 -5.71 16.27
N PRO A 214 10.42 -6.26 17.12
CA PRO A 214 11.74 -6.66 16.65
C PRO A 214 11.69 -7.76 15.59
N PHE A 215 12.46 -7.60 14.53
CA PHE A 215 12.74 -8.68 13.58
C PHE A 215 13.93 -9.53 14.06
N LYS A 216 13.96 -10.78 13.65
CA LYS A 216 15.01 -11.76 14.04
C LYS A 216 16.30 -11.50 13.30
N THR A 217 16.21 -11.31 11.99
CA THR A 217 17.34 -11.15 11.09
C THR A 217 16.98 -10.17 9.97
N PHE A 218 18.01 -9.50 9.44
CA PHE A 218 17.97 -8.86 8.13
C PHE A 218 18.88 -9.63 7.17
N ASN A 219 18.38 -9.87 5.96
CA ASN A 219 19.07 -10.59 4.90
C ASN A 219 18.98 -9.77 3.61
N GLY A 220 20.05 -9.77 2.82
CA GLY A 220 20.08 -9.11 1.51
C GLY A 220 20.12 -10.12 0.38
N TRP A 221 19.62 -9.76 -0.81
CA TRP A 221 19.76 -10.57 -2.00
C TRP A 221 20.25 -9.78 -3.20
N LYS A 222 20.92 -10.50 -4.10
CA LYS A 222 21.20 -10.09 -5.46
C LYS A 222 20.94 -11.26 -6.39
N ASP A 223 20.07 -11.06 -7.36
CA ASP A 223 19.57 -12.14 -8.22
C ASP A 223 19.00 -13.29 -7.32
N ASP A 224 19.48 -14.51 -7.48
CA ASP A 224 19.10 -15.68 -6.68
C ASP A 224 19.98 -15.91 -5.43
N LYS A 225 20.94 -15.03 -5.15
CA LYS A 225 21.90 -15.19 -4.06
C LYS A 225 21.50 -14.39 -2.85
N VAL A 226 21.49 -15.04 -1.69
CA VAL A 226 21.12 -14.44 -0.41
C VAL A 226 22.32 -14.41 0.53
N GLU A 227 22.62 -13.23 1.07
CA GLU A 227 23.46 -13.03 2.26
C GLU A 227 22.61 -12.92 3.51
N LYS A 228 22.90 -13.78 4.50
CA LYS A 228 22.07 -13.90 5.70
C LYS A 228 22.66 -13.18 6.90
N ASN A 229 21.77 -12.67 7.77
CA ASN A 229 22.10 -12.09 9.07
C ASN A 229 23.15 -10.98 8.99
N ILE A 230 22.92 -10.04 8.09
CA ILE A 230 23.77 -8.88 7.86
C ILE A 230 23.15 -7.62 8.46
N ARG A 231 23.97 -6.60 8.65
CA ARG A 231 23.49 -5.29 9.17
C ARG A 231 23.60 -4.18 8.14
N GLU A 232 24.28 -4.44 7.06
CA GLU A 232 24.46 -3.49 5.96
C GLU A 232 24.51 -4.26 4.66
N TRP A 233 23.82 -3.77 3.63
CA TRP A 233 23.74 -4.37 2.33
C TRP A 233 23.83 -3.30 1.25
N LYS A 234 24.71 -3.51 0.29
CA LYS A 234 24.87 -2.65 -0.87
C LYS A 234 24.96 -3.50 -2.11
N SER A 235 24.12 -3.19 -3.10
CA SER A 235 24.03 -3.99 -4.32
C SER A 235 23.54 -3.15 -5.49
N ASN A 236 23.32 -3.78 -6.64
CA ASN A 236 22.78 -3.18 -7.85
C ASN A 236 22.01 -4.20 -8.67
N GLY A 237 21.29 -3.73 -9.72
CA GLY A 237 20.45 -4.58 -10.55
C GLY A 237 19.31 -5.21 -9.76
N ASP A 238 19.03 -6.49 -9.99
CA ASP A 238 18.01 -7.22 -9.24
C ASP A 238 18.48 -7.44 -7.80
N CYS A 239 18.02 -6.61 -6.89
CA CYS A 239 18.44 -6.63 -5.50
C CYS A 239 17.36 -6.15 -4.53
N GLY A 240 17.49 -6.62 -3.29
CA GLY A 240 16.61 -6.25 -2.20
C GLY A 240 17.07 -6.80 -0.86
N GLY A 241 16.19 -6.76 0.12
CA GLY A 241 16.41 -7.34 1.44
C GLY A 241 15.12 -7.92 2.02
N PHE A 242 15.22 -8.66 3.10
CA PHE A 242 14.05 -9.10 3.86
C PHE A 242 14.38 -9.24 5.33
N VAL A 243 13.33 -9.08 6.13
CA VAL A 243 13.37 -9.34 7.57
C VAL A 243 12.47 -10.51 7.92
N GLU A 244 12.80 -11.22 9.00
CA GLU A 244 12.06 -12.38 9.48
C GLU A 244 11.46 -12.14 10.86
N PHE A 245 10.23 -12.63 11.05
CA PHE A 245 9.47 -12.51 12.29
C PHE A 245 8.91 -13.87 12.72
N ASP A 246 8.79 -14.07 14.03
CA ASP A 246 7.84 -15.05 14.56
C ASP A 246 6.50 -14.33 14.74
N VAL A 247 5.44 -14.88 14.19
CA VAL A 247 4.09 -14.32 14.30
C VAL A 247 3.12 -15.38 14.78
N LYS A 248 2.11 -14.96 15.53
CA LYS A 248 1.02 -15.81 15.96
C LYS A 248 -0.22 -15.52 15.12
N LYS A 249 -1.13 -16.49 15.14
CA LYS A 249 -2.44 -16.32 14.52
C LYS A 249 -3.09 -15.00 14.98
N ASP A 250 -3.63 -14.26 14.02
CA ASP A 250 -4.26 -12.95 14.20
C ASP A 250 -3.31 -11.85 14.72
N GLU A 251 -1.99 -12.11 14.76
CA GLU A 251 -0.99 -11.08 15.07
C GLU A 251 -0.70 -10.22 13.84
N SER A 252 -0.55 -8.91 14.09
CA SER A 252 -0.21 -7.95 13.04
C SER A 252 1.24 -7.49 13.14
N VAL A 253 1.95 -7.53 12.02
CA VAL A 253 3.19 -6.78 11.80
C VAL A 253 2.83 -5.45 11.16
N LEU A 254 3.16 -4.35 11.82
CA LEU A 254 2.96 -3.00 11.33
C LEU A 254 4.29 -2.46 10.78
N VAL A 255 4.23 -1.85 9.60
CA VAL A 255 5.41 -1.29 8.92
C VAL A 255 5.12 0.16 8.53
N GLN A 256 5.91 1.06 9.04
CA GLN A 256 5.89 2.49 8.69
C GLN A 256 7.09 2.81 7.80
N VAL A 257 6.83 3.43 6.66
CA VAL A 257 7.86 3.79 5.68
C VAL A 257 7.77 5.28 5.42
N SER A 258 8.84 6.01 5.68
CA SER A 258 8.97 7.41 5.29
C SER A 258 9.96 7.56 4.15
N LEU A 259 9.62 8.39 3.18
CA LEU A 259 10.34 8.58 1.93
C LEU A 259 10.87 10.01 1.78
N SER A 260 11.94 10.16 1.01
CA SER A 260 12.47 11.47 0.60
C SER A 260 13.25 11.34 -0.70
N LEU A 261 13.07 12.30 -1.61
CA LEU A 261 13.88 12.44 -2.82
C LEU A 261 15.12 13.34 -2.60
N VAL A 262 15.34 13.79 -1.38
CA VAL A 262 16.44 14.72 -1.05
C VAL A 262 17.57 13.98 -0.32
N ASP A 263 17.25 13.43 0.86
CA ASP A 263 18.25 12.75 1.70
C ASP A 263 17.57 11.93 2.82
N GLN A 264 18.39 11.20 3.58
CA GLN A 264 17.95 10.40 4.72
C GLN A 264 17.39 11.25 5.87
N GLN A 265 17.86 12.51 6.02
CA GLN A 265 17.29 13.39 7.04
C GLN A 265 15.87 13.81 6.68
N GLY A 266 15.58 13.97 5.40
CA GLY A 266 14.22 14.20 4.89
C GLY A 266 13.25 13.08 5.30
N CYS A 267 13.66 11.81 5.19
CA CYS A 267 12.85 10.68 5.67
C CYS A 267 12.53 10.80 7.17
N LYS A 268 13.53 11.12 7.99
CA LYS A 268 13.37 11.29 9.44
C LYS A 268 12.43 12.46 9.77
N ASN A 269 12.57 13.58 9.07
CA ASN A 269 11.71 14.74 9.25
C ASN A 269 10.25 14.43 8.89
N ASN A 270 10.04 13.71 7.78
CA ASN A 270 8.70 13.30 7.33
C ASN A 270 8.06 12.33 8.34
N TYR A 271 8.81 11.35 8.84
CA TYR A 271 8.34 10.46 9.90
C TYR A 271 7.92 11.23 11.18
N GLU A 272 8.79 12.11 11.66
CA GLU A 272 8.54 12.90 12.88
C GLU A 272 7.28 13.78 12.76
N ALA A 273 7.04 14.32 11.57
CA ALA A 273 5.90 15.20 11.30
C ALA A 273 4.60 14.43 11.06
N GLU A 274 4.65 13.30 10.34
CA GLU A 274 3.47 12.70 9.73
C GLU A 274 2.99 11.42 10.40
N LEU A 275 3.89 10.55 10.90
CA LEU A 275 3.51 9.27 11.52
C LEU A 275 3.76 9.22 13.03
N LYS A 276 4.82 9.81 13.51
CA LYS A 276 5.14 9.79 14.94
C LYS A 276 4.03 10.30 15.85
N PRO A 277 3.23 11.34 15.49
CA PRO A 277 2.10 11.79 16.32
C PRO A 277 1.02 10.73 16.54
N TYR A 278 0.88 9.79 15.59
CA TYR A 278 -0.09 8.69 15.67
C TYR A 278 0.50 7.43 16.34
N GLY A 279 1.82 7.36 16.52
CA GLY A 279 2.49 6.14 16.96
C GLY A 279 2.19 4.96 16.04
N TRP A 280 1.71 3.84 16.59
CA TRP A 280 1.32 2.64 15.83
C TRP A 280 -0.19 2.52 15.60
N ASP A 281 -0.95 3.60 15.74
CA ASP A 281 -2.39 3.63 15.51
C ASP A 281 -2.69 3.76 14.01
N PHE A 282 -2.79 2.61 13.33
CA PHE A 282 -3.10 2.52 11.91
C PHE A 282 -4.46 3.16 11.57
N ASP A 283 -5.46 2.90 12.41
CA ASP A 283 -6.82 3.37 12.16
C ASP A 283 -6.92 4.89 12.28
N ALA A 284 -6.16 5.50 13.18
CA ALA A 284 -6.10 6.96 13.30
C ALA A 284 -5.49 7.61 12.04
N VAL A 285 -4.43 7.03 11.45
CA VAL A 285 -3.83 7.53 10.19
C VAL A 285 -4.82 7.37 9.02
N HIS A 286 -5.50 6.22 8.93
CA HIS A 286 -6.52 5.97 7.91
C HIS A 286 -7.67 7.00 8.01
N GLN A 287 -8.20 7.24 9.20
CA GLN A 287 -9.27 8.23 9.39
C GLN A 287 -8.80 9.66 9.06
N ALA A 288 -7.56 10.02 9.38
CA ALA A 288 -6.99 11.30 9.00
C ALA A 288 -6.90 11.45 7.47
N ALA A 289 -6.42 10.45 6.76
CA ALA A 289 -6.35 10.43 5.30
C ALA A 289 -7.74 10.56 4.65
N LYS A 290 -8.73 9.82 5.16
CA LYS A 290 -10.12 9.94 4.71
C LYS A 290 -10.69 11.34 4.94
N GLN A 291 -10.39 11.94 6.08
CA GLN A 291 -10.85 13.30 6.40
C GLN A 291 -10.22 14.38 5.51
N GLU A 292 -8.95 14.22 5.13
CA GLU A 292 -8.30 15.12 4.16
C GLU A 292 -9.01 15.08 2.81
N TRP A 293 -9.31 13.88 2.30
CA TRP A 293 -10.11 13.69 1.09
C TRP A 293 -11.49 14.31 1.21
N ASN A 294 -12.18 14.08 2.33
CA ASN A 294 -13.52 14.64 2.53
C ASN A 294 -13.49 16.17 2.53
N THR A 295 -12.50 16.77 3.18
CA THR A 295 -12.30 18.21 3.22
C THR A 295 -12.08 18.81 1.82
N LEU A 296 -11.30 18.13 0.97
CA LEU A 296 -11.05 18.56 -0.40
C LEU A 296 -12.30 18.40 -1.27
N LEU A 297 -12.92 17.25 -1.26
CA LEU A 297 -14.07 16.91 -2.11
C LEU A 297 -15.32 17.73 -1.75
N SER A 298 -15.49 18.10 -0.47
CA SER A 298 -16.60 18.94 0.00
C SER A 298 -16.54 20.40 -0.50
N LYS A 299 -15.46 20.81 -1.18
CA LYS A 299 -15.42 22.12 -1.86
C LYS A 299 -16.35 22.19 -3.07
N ILE A 300 -16.82 21.04 -3.56
CA ILE A 300 -17.77 20.95 -4.67
C ILE A 300 -18.98 20.16 -4.19
N GLU A 301 -20.09 20.86 -4.02
CA GLU A 301 -21.37 20.24 -3.67
C GLU A 301 -22.16 19.90 -4.94
N VAL A 302 -22.71 18.69 -4.98
CA VAL A 302 -23.51 18.21 -6.12
C VAL A 302 -24.89 17.80 -5.63
N GLU A 303 -25.89 18.50 -6.11
CA GLU A 303 -27.30 18.16 -5.87
C GLU A 303 -27.80 17.11 -6.89
N GLY A 304 -28.71 16.25 -6.46
CA GLY A 304 -29.36 15.23 -7.30
C GLY A 304 -29.34 13.86 -6.68
N ASP A 305 -30.23 12.98 -7.14
CA ASP A 305 -30.44 11.63 -6.59
C ASP A 305 -29.65 10.53 -7.31
N GLU A 306 -28.89 10.88 -8.36
CA GLU A 306 -28.17 9.93 -9.19
C GLU A 306 -26.80 9.55 -8.57
N ALA A 307 -26.80 8.53 -7.69
CA ALA A 307 -25.61 8.06 -6.99
C ALA A 307 -24.43 7.72 -7.93
N ASP A 308 -24.71 7.14 -9.10
CA ASP A 308 -23.67 6.72 -10.04
C ASP A 308 -22.99 7.93 -10.71
N LYS A 309 -23.71 9.00 -11.02
CA LYS A 309 -23.11 10.23 -11.54
C LYS A 309 -22.24 10.92 -10.50
N LYS A 310 -22.67 10.92 -9.23
CA LYS A 310 -21.85 11.41 -8.12
C LYS A 310 -20.57 10.61 -7.97
N LYS A 311 -20.64 9.28 -8.04
CA LYS A 311 -19.45 8.40 -8.01
C LYS A 311 -18.45 8.75 -9.10
N ILE A 312 -18.90 8.88 -10.34
CA ILE A 312 -18.04 9.24 -11.48
C ILE A 312 -17.41 10.61 -11.27
N LEU A 313 -18.20 11.61 -10.85
CA LEU A 313 -17.69 12.96 -10.63
C LEU A 313 -16.64 13.00 -9.52
N TYR A 314 -16.95 12.48 -8.34
CA TYR A 314 -16.00 12.51 -7.22
C TYR A 314 -14.78 11.62 -7.47
N LYS A 315 -14.91 10.50 -8.17
CA LYS A 315 -13.75 9.72 -8.61
C LYS A 315 -12.88 10.51 -9.59
N SER A 316 -13.47 11.22 -10.54
CA SER A 316 -12.70 12.07 -11.48
C SER A 316 -11.97 13.19 -10.74
N LEU A 317 -12.62 13.84 -9.77
CA LEU A 317 -11.99 14.87 -8.94
C LEU A 317 -10.85 14.29 -8.10
N SER A 318 -11.05 13.13 -7.48
CA SER A 318 -9.99 12.47 -6.71
C SER A 318 -8.81 12.07 -7.59
N GLY A 319 -9.07 11.58 -8.81
CA GLY A 319 -8.02 11.25 -9.78
C GLY A 319 -7.16 12.45 -10.17
N LEU A 320 -7.76 13.62 -10.38
CA LEU A 320 -7.01 14.84 -10.65
C LEU A 320 -6.10 15.29 -9.49
N CYS A 321 -6.42 14.90 -8.28
CA CYS A 321 -5.65 15.26 -7.09
C CYS A 321 -4.60 14.19 -6.69
N GLN A 322 -4.57 13.05 -7.39
CA GLN A 322 -3.56 11.99 -7.20
C GLN A 322 -2.36 12.11 -8.16
N THR A 323 -2.47 12.89 -9.21
CA THR A 323 -1.58 12.82 -10.39
C THR A 323 -0.59 13.96 -10.50
N ASN A 324 0.06 14.45 -9.47
CA ASN A 324 1.07 15.49 -9.69
C ASN A 324 2.34 15.26 -8.88
N LEU A 325 3.23 14.45 -9.44
CA LEU A 325 4.67 14.57 -9.28
C LEU A 325 5.24 15.05 -10.66
N GLU A 326 4.85 16.24 -11.11
CA GLU A 326 5.57 16.96 -12.17
C GLU A 326 6.55 17.96 -11.59
#